data_b95df5d97867a53d3d103d33c2f16c45
#
_entry.id   b95df5d97867a53d3d103d33c2f16c45
#
_cell.length_a   1.000
_cell.length_b   1.000
_cell.length_c   1.000
_cell.angle_alpha   90.00
_cell.angle_beta   90.00
_cell.angle_gamma   90.00
#
_symmetry.space_group_name_H-M   'P 1'
#
loop_
_entity.id
_entity.type
_entity.pdbx_description
1 polymer ?
#
loop_
_entity_poly.entity_id
_entity_poly.type
_entity_poly.pdbx_seq_one_letter_code
_entity_poly.pdbx_strand_id
1 'polypeptide(L)'
;MRETRRPAVVAALALACAAGLLGGGTAQAAEFPYTPAEPTLWPGGCATAGELPWVGNNDLSLSVKAVGEGDGSLVNTRFQLWKQGEEATPAVDVAVTTVPGSTARLPVLRDQVPEEGPYWWQARIEGAAGASEWTAPCGFRTDHTAPATPSIAFTDTEQYPQGAPAGVTRTVRFSLPAGTEAKGFCFNPEREIGVSENGCDSQWVPVEADGTATATFPSPARSGTSSLYVLAVDRAGNISATAHEYYQVARPFAEPFGDYTSDGRADLLGVGADGKLMLRAGQAGGGFGAPVVADGRDWSGAVVRRASWLTHRDGPQSMNDVRNDVVTLRDGKLSVYPGDGQGGFGAPVEVAGYDWSRVTDVTFNRGESSLLLAKEGDRLLLFDLNTYGQPRVVGEPTVLAASGWASKSVHFSDGPAESGMPFFWARDAKRGTLEYFPVEYGTTEPWVLGAPTTVAASGWTARQRPSVAVVGDLDGDGRSDLVSADRAGALVLHPAAEDGSLGAPVTLQDSGWSGVAFF
;
A
#
# COMPACT_ATOMS: atom_id res chain seq x y z
N MET A 1 57.03 -5.48 26.38
CA MET A 1 58.41 -5.07 26.01
C MET A 1 58.32 -3.80 25.20
N ARG A 2 58.88 -2.76 25.78
CA ARG A 2 59.52 -1.57 25.15
C ARG A 2 58.69 -0.75 24.15
N GLU A 3 58.68 0.55 24.18
CA GLU A 3 59.21 1.57 25.12
C GLU A 3 58.65 2.92 24.61
N THR A 4 58.31 3.75 25.54
CA THR A 4 57.92 5.14 25.43
C THR A 4 59.03 6.02 24.90
N ARG A 5 58.74 7.06 24.13
CA ARG A 5 59.48 8.34 24.14
C ARG A 5 58.59 9.53 23.84
N ARG A 6 58.50 10.44 24.79
CA ARG A 6 58.20 11.87 24.63
C ARG A 6 59.50 12.65 24.40
N PRO A 7 59.44 13.80 23.75
CA PRO A 7 60.30 14.96 24.14
C PRO A 7 59.46 16.20 24.39
N ALA A 8 59.58 16.78 25.49
CA ALA A 8 60.43 17.82 26.01
C ALA A 8 60.06 19.26 25.51
N VAL A 9 59.49 19.99 26.47
CA VAL A 9 59.20 21.44 26.44
C VAL A 9 60.52 22.19 26.53
N VAL A 10 60.70 23.24 25.70
CA VAL A 10 61.70 24.29 25.90
C VAL A 10 61.00 25.60 26.12
N ALA A 11 61.10 26.10 27.34
CA ALA A 11 60.71 27.46 27.72
C ALA A 11 61.87 28.40 27.43
N ALA A 12 61.64 29.47 26.72
CA ALA A 12 62.57 30.58 26.58
C ALA A 12 62.02 31.80 27.31
N LEU A 13 62.75 32.17 28.36
CA LEU A 13 62.60 33.44 29.09
C LEU A 13 63.17 34.61 28.25
N ALA A 14 62.43 35.67 28.06
CA ALA A 14 62.96 36.91 27.50
C ALA A 14 62.82 38.07 28.52
N LEU A 15 63.90 38.71 28.74
CA LEU A 15 64.15 39.79 29.67
C LEU A 15 63.39 41.06 29.30
N ALA A 16 62.88 41.75 30.34
CA ALA A 16 62.34 43.06 30.24
C ALA A 16 63.46 44.11 30.21
N CYS A 17 63.40 45.08 29.32
CA CYS A 17 64.07 46.37 29.43
C CYS A 17 63.02 47.47 29.35
N ALA A 18 62.89 48.22 30.47
CA ALA A 18 62.11 49.46 30.54
C ALA A 18 62.96 50.64 30.05
N ALA A 19 62.38 51.42 29.16
CA ALA A 19 62.81 52.81 28.97
C ALA A 19 61.71 53.69 28.38
N GLY A 20 61.22 54.59 29.08
CA GLY A 20 61.01 55.98 28.71
C GLY A 20 59.76 56.44 28.01
N LEU A 21 58.89 57.05 28.72
CA LEU A 21 57.81 57.95 28.33
C LEU A 21 58.18 58.93 27.20
N LEU A 22 57.39 58.95 26.13
CA LEU A 22 56.93 60.17 25.46
C LEU A 22 55.54 59.92 24.94
N GLY A 23 54.56 60.67 25.41
CA GLY A 23 53.16 60.58 25.02
C GLY A 23 52.95 61.09 23.59
N GLY A 24 52.61 60.19 22.74
CA GLY A 24 51.93 60.43 21.49
C GLY A 24 50.71 59.53 21.51
N GLY A 25 49.55 60.10 21.80
CA GLY A 25 48.29 59.40 21.70
C GLY A 25 48.06 58.95 20.21
N THR A 26 48.44 57.75 19.92
CA THR A 26 47.92 57.11 18.71
C THR A 26 46.44 56.89 18.96
N ALA A 27 45.61 57.67 18.28
CA ALA A 27 44.20 57.39 18.18
C ALA A 27 44.12 55.95 17.64
N GLN A 28 43.80 54.98 18.48
CA GLN A 28 43.51 53.65 18.09
C GLN A 28 42.26 53.75 17.19
N ALA A 29 42.43 53.49 15.91
CA ALA A 29 41.28 53.45 15.00
C ALA A 29 40.25 52.53 15.63
N ALA A 30 39.08 53.04 15.90
CA ALA A 30 38.00 52.21 16.45
C ALA A 30 37.80 51.01 15.54
N GLU A 31 37.96 49.84 16.13
CA GLU A 31 37.74 48.58 15.40
C GLU A 31 36.29 48.56 14.89
N PHE A 32 36.10 48.19 13.62
CA PHE A 32 34.77 48.16 13.01
C PHE A 32 33.87 47.22 13.83
N PRO A 33 32.69 47.65 14.29
CA PRO A 33 31.95 46.94 15.34
C PRO A 33 31.23 45.66 14.88
N TYR A 34 31.20 45.37 13.59
CA TYR A 34 30.47 44.23 13.06
C TYR A 34 31.41 43.26 12.32
N THR A 35 31.11 41.94 12.47
CA THR A 35 31.83 40.86 11.78
C THR A 35 30.86 39.93 11.07
N PRO A 36 31.23 39.36 9.93
CA PRO A 36 30.44 38.34 9.28
C PRO A 36 30.60 36.99 10.00
N ALA A 37 29.50 36.34 10.31
CA ALA A 37 29.46 35.03 10.96
C ALA A 37 28.55 34.06 10.22
N GLU A 38 28.73 32.76 10.48
CA GLU A 38 27.88 31.69 9.95
C GLU A 38 27.72 31.73 8.42
N PRO A 39 28.82 31.75 7.62
CA PRO A 39 28.70 31.72 6.18
C PRO A 39 28.06 30.37 5.74
N THR A 40 26.98 30.43 4.99
CA THR A 40 26.29 29.24 4.48
C THR A 40 25.95 29.39 3.02
N LEU A 41 25.98 28.26 2.30
CA LEU A 41 25.53 28.12 0.93
C LEU A 41 24.38 27.11 0.91
N TRP A 42 23.29 27.42 0.26
CA TRP A 42 22.19 26.51 0.01
C TRP A 42 21.91 26.44 -1.51
N PRO A 43 21.67 25.25 -2.07
CA PRO A 43 21.88 23.91 -1.48
C PRO A 43 23.37 23.57 -1.39
N GLY A 44 23.71 22.50 -0.68
CA GLY A 44 25.04 21.89 -0.71
C GLY A 44 25.98 22.23 0.46
N GLY A 45 25.81 23.36 1.13
CA GLY A 45 26.68 23.74 2.25
C GLY A 45 27.97 24.43 1.82
N CYS A 46 28.89 24.60 2.76
CA CYS A 46 30.09 25.46 2.63
C CYS A 46 31.31 24.66 3.11
N ALA A 47 32.40 24.64 2.33
CA ALA A 47 33.67 24.06 2.71
C ALA A 47 34.81 25.09 2.56
N THR A 48 35.60 25.29 3.62
CA THR A 48 36.79 26.15 3.61
C THR A 48 38.07 25.37 3.34
N ALA A 49 38.02 24.04 3.43
CA ALA A 49 39.11 23.13 3.13
C ALA A 49 38.56 21.71 2.92
N GLY A 50 39.33 20.86 2.21
CA GLY A 50 38.95 19.47 1.93
C GLY A 50 38.12 19.32 0.68
N GLU A 51 37.21 18.32 0.69
CA GLU A 51 36.34 18.06 -0.44
C GLU A 51 35.24 19.12 -0.53
N LEU A 52 35.11 19.73 -1.71
CA LEU A 52 34.10 20.75 -1.95
C LEU A 52 32.73 20.10 -2.18
N PRO A 53 31.65 20.61 -1.56
CA PRO A 53 30.31 20.16 -1.82
C PRO A 53 29.91 20.41 -3.27
N TRP A 54 29.08 19.54 -3.82
CA TRP A 54 28.54 19.65 -5.16
C TRP A 54 27.21 20.39 -5.15
N VAL A 55 26.99 21.19 -6.18
CA VAL A 55 25.78 21.95 -6.43
C VAL A 55 25.35 21.73 -7.87
N GLY A 56 24.10 21.35 -8.05
CA GLY A 56 23.51 21.08 -9.37
C GLY A 56 22.87 22.29 -10.01
N ASN A 57 21.83 22.02 -10.75
CA ASN A 57 21.14 22.93 -11.65
C ASN A 57 20.13 23.87 -10.95
N ASN A 58 20.27 24.11 -9.66
CA ASN A 58 19.43 25.00 -8.89
C ASN A 58 20.06 26.38 -8.71
N ASP A 59 19.23 27.40 -8.49
CA ASP A 59 19.69 28.69 -8.00
C ASP A 59 20.31 28.54 -6.61
N LEU A 60 21.32 29.34 -6.34
CA LEU A 60 22.04 29.31 -5.07
C LEU A 60 21.58 30.42 -4.14
N SER A 61 21.77 30.23 -2.85
CA SER A 61 21.59 31.27 -1.85
C SER A 61 22.82 31.33 -0.96
N LEU A 62 23.57 32.41 -1.05
CA LEU A 62 24.65 32.75 -0.11
C LEU A 62 24.07 33.46 1.07
N SER A 63 24.46 33.09 2.27
CA SER A 63 24.03 33.84 3.46
C SER A 63 25.10 33.95 4.52
N VAL A 64 25.03 35.07 5.22
CA VAL A 64 25.95 35.42 6.31
C VAL A 64 25.21 36.26 7.35
N LYS A 65 25.52 36.08 8.61
CA LYS A 65 24.95 36.86 9.70
C LYS A 65 25.88 38.04 10.06
N ALA A 66 25.33 39.23 10.14
CA ALA A 66 26.07 40.40 10.62
C ALA A 66 26.04 40.47 12.17
N VAL A 67 27.14 40.10 12.82
CA VAL A 67 27.24 40.00 14.28
C VAL A 67 28.10 41.13 14.83
N GLY A 68 27.71 41.76 15.93
CA GLY A 68 28.46 42.80 16.60
C GLY A 68 27.57 43.75 17.38
N GLU A 69 28.20 44.64 18.19
CA GLU A 69 27.54 45.65 18.99
C GLU A 69 27.91 47.03 18.45
N GLY A 70 27.02 47.60 17.64
CA GLY A 70 27.13 48.95 17.11
C GLY A 70 25.90 49.80 17.47
N ASP A 71 25.78 50.96 16.80
CA ASP A 71 24.70 51.94 17.03
C ASP A 71 23.33 51.49 16.45
N GLY A 72 23.24 50.28 15.90
CA GLY A 72 22.02 49.74 15.27
C GLY A 72 21.74 50.29 13.86
N SER A 73 22.62 51.11 13.32
CA SER A 73 22.50 51.58 11.93
C SER A 73 22.57 50.44 10.95
N LEU A 74 21.85 50.58 9.83
CA LEU A 74 21.93 49.60 8.70
C LEU A 74 23.37 49.50 8.19
N VAL A 75 23.78 48.28 7.94
CA VAL A 75 25.07 47.95 7.32
C VAL A 75 24.85 47.28 5.96
N ASN A 76 25.90 47.24 5.17
CA ASN A 76 25.87 46.47 3.92
C ASN A 76 26.70 45.19 4.10
N THR A 77 26.13 44.07 3.76
CA THR A 77 26.86 42.82 3.62
C THR A 77 27.28 42.67 2.17
N ARG A 78 28.58 42.76 1.90
CA ARG A 78 29.14 42.60 0.56
C ARG A 78 29.51 41.15 0.33
N PHE A 79 29.02 40.57 -0.74
CA PHE A 79 29.32 39.23 -1.20
C PHE A 79 30.17 39.30 -2.46
N GLN A 80 31.19 38.45 -2.52
CA GLN A 80 31.97 38.22 -3.73
C GLN A 80 31.96 36.72 -4.04
N LEU A 81 31.74 36.36 -5.29
CA LEU A 81 31.74 34.99 -5.82
C LEU A 81 32.59 34.97 -7.08
N TRP A 82 33.50 34.00 -7.18
CA TRP A 82 34.41 33.87 -8.34
C TRP A 82 34.65 32.39 -8.66
N LYS A 83 34.99 32.11 -9.89
CA LYS A 83 35.52 30.83 -10.31
C LYS A 83 36.95 30.67 -9.84
N GLN A 84 37.41 29.50 -9.50
CA GLN A 84 38.78 29.24 -9.07
C GLN A 84 39.79 29.79 -10.07
N GLY A 85 40.70 30.63 -9.61
CA GLY A 85 41.70 31.31 -10.43
C GLY A 85 41.27 32.66 -11.00
N GLU A 86 40.05 33.11 -10.72
CA GLU A 86 39.47 34.37 -11.21
C GLU A 86 39.13 35.35 -10.08
N GLU A 87 39.87 35.31 -8.97
CA GLU A 87 39.61 36.10 -7.76
C GLU A 87 39.59 37.61 -8.04
N ALA A 88 40.37 38.06 -9.02
CA ALA A 88 40.47 39.47 -9.39
C ALA A 88 39.26 39.99 -10.20
N THR A 89 38.46 39.10 -10.73
CA THR A 89 37.27 39.40 -11.57
C THR A 89 36.07 38.57 -11.12
N PRO A 90 35.53 38.87 -9.91
CA PRO A 90 34.43 38.06 -9.39
C PRO A 90 33.20 38.12 -10.30
N ALA A 91 32.55 36.94 -10.51
CA ALA A 91 31.30 36.81 -11.28
C ALA A 91 30.16 37.55 -10.56
N VAL A 92 30.21 37.62 -9.23
CA VAL A 92 29.26 38.37 -8.40
C VAL A 92 30.06 39.25 -7.42
N ASP A 93 29.75 40.55 -7.39
CA ASP A 93 30.22 41.48 -6.40
C ASP A 93 29.09 42.44 -6.01
N VAL A 94 28.32 42.07 -4.99
CA VAL A 94 27.07 42.72 -4.63
C VAL A 94 27.01 43.00 -3.13
N ALA A 95 26.49 44.16 -2.79
CA ALA A 95 26.21 44.55 -1.40
C ALA A 95 24.69 44.46 -1.12
N VAL A 96 24.34 43.80 -0.02
CA VAL A 96 22.95 43.65 0.46
C VAL A 96 22.80 44.41 1.75
N THR A 97 21.87 45.38 1.82
CA THR A 97 21.58 46.11 3.04
C THR A 97 21.01 45.17 4.09
N THR A 98 21.63 45.22 5.29
CA THR A 98 21.35 44.24 6.35
C THR A 98 21.14 44.97 7.67
N VAL A 99 20.19 44.49 8.47
CA VAL A 99 20.02 44.91 9.85
C VAL A 99 21.03 44.15 10.72
N PRO A 100 21.82 44.83 11.56
CA PRO A 100 22.72 44.14 12.47
C PRO A 100 22.01 43.07 13.30
N GLY A 101 22.65 41.93 13.50
CA GLY A 101 22.06 40.77 14.17
C GLY A 101 21.23 39.86 13.26
N SER A 102 20.86 40.31 12.06
CA SER A 102 20.11 39.48 11.07
C SER A 102 21.03 38.81 10.04
N THR A 103 20.47 37.87 9.31
CA THR A 103 21.15 37.15 8.23
C THR A 103 20.89 37.84 6.89
N ALA A 104 21.96 38.32 6.24
CA ALA A 104 21.94 38.77 4.86
C ALA A 104 21.86 37.55 3.95
N ARG A 105 21.04 37.62 2.90
CA ARG A 105 20.91 36.57 1.88
C ARG A 105 21.07 37.17 0.49
N LEU A 106 21.89 36.53 -0.32
CA LEU A 106 22.07 36.87 -1.72
C LEU A 106 21.65 35.65 -2.58
N PRO A 107 20.54 35.73 -3.30
CA PRO A 107 20.26 34.75 -4.33
C PRO A 107 21.25 34.92 -5.49
N VAL A 108 21.82 33.80 -5.92
CA VAL A 108 22.71 33.73 -7.09
C VAL A 108 22.04 32.86 -8.13
N LEU A 109 21.67 33.46 -9.24
CA LEU A 109 21.01 32.75 -10.32
C LEU A 109 22.02 31.85 -11.02
N ARG A 110 21.53 30.75 -11.59
CA ARG A 110 22.36 29.79 -12.31
C ARG A 110 23.19 30.40 -13.44
N ASP A 111 22.66 31.40 -14.13
CA ASP A 111 23.35 32.10 -15.23
C ASP A 111 24.56 32.93 -14.75
N GLN A 112 24.68 33.21 -13.47
CA GLN A 112 25.81 33.86 -12.84
C GLN A 112 26.97 32.90 -12.52
N VAL A 113 26.72 31.59 -12.57
CA VAL A 113 27.69 30.49 -12.39
C VAL A 113 27.56 29.46 -13.51
N PRO A 114 27.69 29.89 -14.78
CA PRO A 114 27.30 29.08 -15.95
C PRO A 114 28.25 27.92 -16.23
N GLU A 115 29.48 27.99 -15.75
CA GLU A 115 30.49 26.99 -16.05
C GLU A 115 30.58 25.95 -14.95
N GLU A 116 30.84 24.71 -15.33
CA GLU A 116 31.13 23.65 -14.36
C GLU A 116 32.52 23.85 -13.75
N GLY A 117 32.65 23.52 -12.47
CA GLY A 117 33.92 23.57 -11.76
C GLY A 117 33.84 24.15 -10.36
N PRO A 118 35.00 24.37 -9.75
CA PRO A 118 35.06 24.95 -8.41
C PRO A 118 34.86 26.46 -8.42
N TYR A 119 34.01 26.91 -7.55
CA TYR A 119 33.75 28.30 -7.23
C TYR A 119 34.04 28.56 -5.76
N TRP A 120 34.36 29.85 -5.47
CA TRP A 120 34.62 30.34 -4.13
C TRP A 120 33.83 31.60 -3.88
N TRP A 121 33.41 31.82 -2.66
CA TRP A 121 32.76 33.05 -2.25
C TRP A 121 33.21 33.48 -0.85
N GLN A 122 33.07 34.75 -0.57
CA GLN A 122 33.34 35.37 0.71
C GLN A 122 32.37 36.52 0.95
N ALA A 123 32.27 36.96 2.19
CA ALA A 123 31.48 38.13 2.57
C ALA A 123 32.18 38.97 3.63
N ARG A 124 31.86 40.25 3.64
CA ARG A 124 32.24 41.17 4.72
C ARG A 124 31.11 42.14 5.04
N ILE A 125 31.19 42.77 6.18
CA ILE A 125 30.24 43.80 6.62
C ILE A 125 30.86 45.16 6.36
N GLU A 126 30.13 46.07 5.71
CA GLU A 126 30.54 47.44 5.38
C GLU A 126 29.56 48.43 6.01
N GLY A 127 30.07 49.52 6.57
CA GLY A 127 29.28 50.60 7.14
C GLY A 127 29.98 51.94 7.03
N ALA A 128 29.38 53.03 7.55
CA ALA A 128 29.95 54.38 7.49
C ALA A 128 31.30 54.49 8.19
N ALA A 129 31.56 53.65 9.20
CA ALA A 129 32.80 53.68 10.00
C ALA A 129 33.93 52.80 9.40
N GLY A 130 33.69 52.08 8.33
CA GLY A 130 34.66 51.17 7.71
C GLY A 130 34.07 49.84 7.28
N ALA A 131 34.89 48.79 7.24
CA ALA A 131 34.49 47.45 6.89
C ALA A 131 35.20 46.41 7.76
N SER A 132 34.56 45.26 7.95
CA SER A 132 35.19 44.12 8.59
C SER A 132 36.21 43.44 7.67
N GLU A 133 36.98 42.52 8.23
CA GLU A 133 37.68 41.52 7.43
C GLU A 133 36.67 40.65 6.68
N TRP A 134 37.14 40.07 5.57
CA TRP A 134 36.39 39.09 4.84
C TRP A 134 36.25 37.78 5.62
N THR A 135 35.17 37.02 5.41
CA THR A 135 35.11 35.62 5.84
C THR A 135 36.23 34.81 5.19
N ALA A 136 36.61 33.71 5.81
CA ALA A 136 37.37 32.71 5.07
C ALA A 136 36.58 32.29 3.79
N PRO A 137 37.26 32.17 2.64
CA PRO A 137 36.60 31.75 1.41
C PRO A 137 35.91 30.40 1.58
N CYS A 138 34.69 30.31 1.11
CA CYS A 138 33.87 29.11 1.10
C CYS A 138 33.74 28.56 -0.33
N GLY A 139 34.17 27.32 -0.54
CA GLY A 139 34.20 26.68 -1.85
C GLY A 139 33.07 25.68 -2.06
N PHE A 140 32.67 25.53 -3.30
CA PHE A 140 31.75 24.53 -3.81
C PHE A 140 32.10 24.15 -5.25
N ARG A 141 31.53 23.09 -5.77
CA ARG A 141 31.64 22.69 -7.18
C ARG A 141 30.27 22.70 -7.83
N THR A 142 30.21 23.22 -9.03
CA THR A 142 29.01 23.15 -9.87
C THR A 142 29.10 21.96 -10.82
N ASP A 143 27.97 21.29 -11.00
CA ASP A 143 27.74 20.26 -12.00
C ASP A 143 26.32 20.49 -12.57
N HIS A 144 26.21 20.89 -13.80
CA HIS A 144 24.95 21.22 -14.45
C HIS A 144 24.44 20.09 -15.36
N THR A 145 25.18 18.99 -15.44
CA THR A 145 24.89 17.88 -16.32
C THR A 145 23.97 16.88 -15.61
N ALA A 146 22.74 16.78 -16.08
CA ALA A 146 21.81 15.77 -15.56
C ALA A 146 22.26 14.35 -15.94
N PRO A 147 22.06 13.35 -15.07
CA PRO A 147 22.30 11.95 -15.42
C PRO A 147 21.46 11.51 -16.62
N ALA A 148 21.90 10.48 -17.33
CA ALA A 148 21.09 9.86 -18.36
C ALA A 148 19.85 9.16 -17.76
N THR A 149 18.80 9.06 -18.56
CA THR A 149 17.58 8.33 -18.18
C THR A 149 17.92 6.87 -17.91
N PRO A 150 17.53 6.31 -16.76
CA PRO A 150 17.79 4.92 -16.43
C PRO A 150 16.93 3.96 -17.25
N SER A 151 17.38 2.70 -17.35
CA SER A 151 16.57 1.60 -17.85
C SER A 151 16.05 0.73 -16.70
N ILE A 152 14.92 0.06 -16.92
CA ILE A 152 14.20 -0.76 -15.96
C ILE A 152 14.15 -2.19 -16.49
N ALA A 153 14.49 -3.19 -15.65
CA ALA A 153 14.36 -4.59 -15.98
C ALA A 153 13.84 -5.38 -14.76
N PHE A 154 12.67 -5.98 -14.89
CA PHE A 154 12.19 -6.93 -13.89
C PHE A 154 13.00 -8.22 -13.97
N THR A 155 13.54 -8.67 -12.85
CA THR A 155 14.40 -9.87 -12.78
C THR A 155 13.63 -11.12 -12.34
N ASP A 156 12.36 -10.96 -11.97
CA ASP A 156 11.46 -12.02 -11.51
C ASP A 156 10.41 -12.45 -12.55
N THR A 157 10.62 -12.08 -13.82
CA THR A 157 9.67 -12.39 -14.92
C THR A 157 9.53 -13.88 -15.20
N GLU A 158 10.56 -14.68 -14.99
CA GLU A 158 10.47 -16.15 -15.13
C GLU A 158 9.58 -16.77 -14.04
N GLN A 159 9.62 -16.21 -12.83
CA GLN A 159 8.77 -16.64 -11.71
C GLN A 159 7.32 -16.18 -11.90
N TYR A 160 7.12 -15.00 -12.49
CA TYR A 160 5.82 -14.38 -12.67
C TYR A 160 5.57 -13.96 -14.12
N PRO A 161 5.45 -14.91 -15.07
CA PRO A 161 5.34 -14.58 -16.50
C PRO A 161 4.07 -13.80 -16.86
N GLN A 162 3.03 -13.89 -16.06
CA GLN A 162 1.76 -13.14 -16.23
C GLN A 162 1.56 -12.04 -15.17
N GLY A 163 2.63 -11.67 -14.47
CA GLY A 163 2.60 -10.73 -13.35
C GLY A 163 2.55 -11.43 -11.99
N ALA A 164 3.14 -10.78 -10.99
CA ALA A 164 3.10 -11.27 -9.61
C ALA A 164 1.75 -10.93 -8.96
N PRO A 165 1.20 -11.78 -8.10
CA PRO A 165 0.02 -11.44 -7.31
C PRO A 165 0.20 -10.18 -6.46
N ALA A 166 -0.91 -9.56 -6.05
CA ALA A 166 -0.91 -8.44 -5.14
C ALA A 166 -0.17 -8.77 -3.83
N GLY A 167 0.60 -7.82 -3.30
CA GLY A 167 1.39 -7.96 -2.08
C GLY A 167 2.67 -8.79 -2.22
N VAL A 168 2.86 -9.52 -3.30
CA VAL A 168 4.10 -10.27 -3.54
C VAL A 168 5.24 -9.31 -3.83
N THR A 169 6.40 -9.54 -3.19
CA THR A 169 7.60 -8.74 -3.42
C THR A 169 8.14 -8.96 -4.82
N ARG A 170 8.23 -7.89 -5.59
CA ARG A 170 8.86 -7.83 -6.91
C ARG A 170 10.33 -7.44 -6.79
N THR A 171 11.13 -7.92 -7.73
CA THR A 171 12.54 -7.54 -7.86
C THR A 171 12.79 -6.90 -9.22
N VAL A 172 13.42 -5.73 -9.19
CA VAL A 172 13.72 -4.94 -10.38
C VAL A 172 15.17 -4.49 -10.36
N ARG A 173 15.80 -4.44 -11.51
CA ARG A 173 17.14 -3.87 -11.71
C ARG A 173 17.03 -2.58 -12.50
N PHE A 174 17.64 -1.54 -11.97
CA PHE A 174 17.86 -0.27 -12.68
C PHE A 174 19.28 -0.25 -13.22
N SER A 175 19.49 0.37 -14.37
CA SER A 175 20.83 0.54 -14.92
C SER A 175 20.97 1.86 -15.69
N LEU A 176 22.18 2.41 -15.66
CA LEU A 176 22.56 3.60 -16.40
C LEU A 176 23.45 3.22 -17.59
N PRO A 177 23.44 4.01 -18.67
CA PRO A 177 24.43 3.88 -19.72
C PRO A 177 25.85 4.03 -19.18
N ALA A 178 26.79 3.31 -19.76
CA ALA A 178 28.20 3.37 -19.37
C ALA A 178 28.73 4.81 -19.42
N GLY A 179 29.45 5.19 -18.36
CA GLY A 179 30.01 6.54 -18.23
C GLY A 179 29.05 7.58 -17.62
N THR A 180 27.84 7.20 -17.26
CA THR A 180 26.93 8.07 -16.51
C THR A 180 27.22 7.93 -15.01
N GLU A 181 27.47 9.05 -14.34
CA GLU A 181 27.61 9.08 -12.89
C GLU A 181 26.26 9.38 -12.23
N ALA A 182 25.88 8.61 -11.24
CA ALA A 182 24.74 8.88 -10.35
C ALA A 182 25.06 8.42 -8.94
N LYS A 183 24.38 9.03 -7.97
CA LYS A 183 24.41 8.64 -6.56
C LYS A 183 23.44 7.50 -6.28
N GLY A 184 22.32 7.47 -7.00
CA GLY A 184 21.29 6.46 -6.85
C GLY A 184 20.06 6.71 -7.68
N PHE A 185 19.07 5.85 -7.47
CA PHE A 185 17.79 5.91 -8.15
C PHE A 185 16.67 6.22 -7.16
N CYS A 186 15.80 7.13 -7.58
CA CYS A 186 14.54 7.40 -6.95
C CYS A 186 13.44 6.68 -7.73
N PHE A 187 12.60 5.88 -7.08
CA PHE A 187 11.58 5.10 -7.79
C PHE A 187 10.26 5.04 -7.03
N ASN A 188 9.17 4.86 -7.78
CA ASN A 188 7.83 4.66 -7.25
C ASN A 188 7.08 3.63 -8.09
N PRO A 189 6.52 2.56 -7.47
CA PRO A 189 5.86 1.48 -8.19
C PRO A 189 4.40 1.77 -8.61
N GLU A 190 3.85 2.95 -8.33
CA GLU A 190 2.43 3.22 -8.57
C GLU A 190 2.15 4.59 -9.19
N ARG A 191 2.98 5.58 -8.94
CA ARG A 191 2.73 6.97 -9.35
C ARG A 191 4.00 7.66 -9.82
N GLU A 192 3.83 8.71 -10.60
CA GLU A 192 4.93 9.59 -10.94
C GLU A 192 5.66 10.12 -9.70
N ILE A 193 6.97 10.27 -9.84
CA ILE A 193 7.84 10.72 -8.77
C ILE A 193 7.75 12.24 -8.68
N GLY A 194 7.31 12.74 -7.52
CA GLY A 194 7.47 14.14 -7.18
C GLY A 194 8.93 14.45 -6.88
N VAL A 195 9.42 15.53 -7.43
CA VAL A 195 10.76 16.02 -7.14
C VAL A 195 10.61 17.28 -6.29
N SER A 196 11.12 17.22 -5.08
CA SER A 196 11.22 18.38 -4.20
C SER A 196 12.64 18.92 -4.19
N GLU A 197 12.82 20.13 -3.68
CA GLU A 197 14.14 20.74 -3.47
C GLU A 197 15.06 19.89 -2.59
N ASN A 198 14.51 18.93 -1.85
CA ASN A 198 15.26 18.00 -0.99
C ASN A 198 15.60 16.67 -1.68
N GLY A 199 15.33 16.52 -2.98
CA GLY A 199 15.63 15.32 -3.77
C GLY A 199 14.44 14.38 -3.96
N CYS A 200 14.63 13.09 -3.69
CA CYS A 200 13.63 12.04 -3.88
C CYS A 200 12.55 12.04 -2.78
N ASP A 201 11.28 12.21 -3.14
CA ASP A 201 10.13 12.08 -2.24
C ASP A 201 9.53 10.67 -2.22
N SER A 202 10.24 9.70 -2.79
CA SER A 202 9.82 8.31 -3.00
C SER A 202 10.87 7.33 -2.46
N GLN A 203 10.83 6.09 -2.91
CA GLN A 203 11.81 5.08 -2.49
C GLN A 203 13.18 5.37 -3.13
N TRP A 204 14.25 5.08 -2.40
CA TRP A 204 15.62 5.33 -2.79
C TRP A 204 16.47 4.07 -2.74
N VAL A 205 17.30 3.88 -3.78
CA VAL A 205 18.34 2.86 -3.79
C VAL A 205 19.65 3.45 -4.32
N PRO A 206 20.79 3.25 -3.62
CA PRO A 206 22.09 3.73 -4.10
C PRO A 206 22.53 2.97 -5.35
N VAL A 207 23.28 3.64 -6.23
CA VAL A 207 23.89 3.00 -7.39
C VAL A 207 25.12 2.18 -6.97
N GLU A 208 25.29 1.01 -7.57
CA GLU A 208 26.47 0.16 -7.42
C GLU A 208 27.61 0.62 -8.37
N ALA A 209 28.83 0.13 -8.15
CA ALA A 209 30.01 0.57 -8.91
C ALA A 209 29.92 0.29 -10.42
N ASP A 210 29.04 -0.62 -10.83
CA ASP A 210 28.78 -0.95 -12.25
C ASP A 210 27.68 -0.10 -12.90
N GLY A 211 27.18 0.91 -12.20
CA GLY A 211 26.11 1.78 -12.68
C GLY A 211 24.69 1.19 -12.55
N THR A 212 24.53 0.13 -11.78
CA THR A 212 23.24 -0.53 -11.58
C THR A 212 22.75 -0.43 -10.13
N ALA A 213 21.51 -0.81 -9.89
CA ALA A 213 20.97 -1.09 -8.56
C ALA A 213 19.84 -2.10 -8.64
N THR A 214 19.70 -2.91 -7.60
CA THR A 214 18.58 -3.82 -7.44
C THR A 214 17.66 -3.29 -6.36
N ALA A 215 16.38 -3.17 -6.68
CA ALA A 215 15.34 -2.73 -5.75
C ALA A 215 14.25 -3.78 -5.61
N THR A 216 13.56 -3.77 -4.46
CA THR A 216 12.40 -4.61 -4.22
C THR A 216 11.24 -3.77 -3.73
N PHE A 217 10.02 -4.16 -4.10
CA PHE A 217 8.80 -3.50 -3.64
C PHE A 217 7.63 -4.50 -3.67
N PRO A 218 6.61 -4.35 -2.83
CA PRO A 218 5.41 -5.18 -2.91
C PRO A 218 4.60 -4.80 -4.15
N SER A 219 4.05 -5.79 -4.85
CA SER A 219 3.04 -5.53 -5.89
C SER A 219 1.87 -4.74 -5.30
N PRO A 220 1.31 -3.77 -6.05
CA PRO A 220 0.12 -3.04 -5.61
C PRO A 220 -1.04 -3.96 -5.24
N ALA A 221 -1.91 -3.49 -4.35
CA ALA A 221 -3.08 -4.25 -3.90
C ALA A 221 -4.14 -4.50 -4.98
N ARG A 222 -4.02 -3.85 -6.15
CA ARG A 222 -4.92 -4.00 -7.29
C ARG A 222 -4.32 -4.85 -8.39
N SER A 223 -5.11 -5.72 -9.01
CA SER A 223 -4.70 -6.44 -10.23
C SER A 223 -4.81 -5.54 -11.47
N GLY A 224 -4.13 -5.94 -12.52
CA GLY A 224 -4.10 -5.23 -13.81
C GLY A 224 -2.77 -4.57 -14.08
N THR A 225 -2.76 -3.61 -15.00
CA THR A 225 -1.54 -2.89 -15.38
C THR A 225 -1.20 -1.83 -14.34
N SER A 226 0.03 -1.85 -13.87
CA SER A 226 0.64 -0.83 -13.02
C SER A 226 1.87 -0.25 -13.68
N SER A 227 2.39 0.87 -13.17
CA SER A 227 3.55 1.56 -13.74
C SER A 227 4.61 1.75 -12.69
N LEU A 228 5.83 1.34 -12.99
CA LEU A 228 7.00 1.66 -12.17
C LEU A 228 7.71 2.85 -12.79
N TYR A 229 7.91 3.89 -12.01
CA TYR A 229 8.64 5.10 -12.39
C TYR A 229 10.01 5.11 -11.72
N VAL A 230 11.02 5.55 -12.43
CA VAL A 230 12.38 5.70 -11.90
C VAL A 230 13.08 6.90 -12.53
N LEU A 231 13.87 7.60 -11.73
CA LEU A 231 14.81 8.60 -12.18
C LEU A 231 16.15 8.41 -11.46
N ALA A 232 17.23 8.85 -12.10
CA ALA A 232 18.55 8.86 -11.51
C ALA A 232 18.84 10.24 -10.89
N VAL A 233 19.57 10.25 -9.79
CA VAL A 233 20.03 11.47 -9.10
C VAL A 233 21.55 11.39 -8.98
N ASP A 234 22.26 12.43 -9.42
CA ASP A 234 23.71 12.52 -9.30
C ASP A 234 24.17 13.07 -7.92
N ARG A 235 25.47 13.24 -7.79
CA ARG A 235 26.08 13.80 -6.57
C ARG A 235 25.79 15.30 -6.36
N ALA A 236 25.47 16.03 -7.43
CA ALA A 236 25.11 17.44 -7.38
C ALA A 236 23.61 17.67 -7.14
N GLY A 237 22.81 16.61 -7.14
CA GLY A 237 21.36 16.65 -7.00
C GLY A 237 20.63 16.88 -8.31
N ASN A 238 21.30 16.82 -9.47
CA ASN A 238 20.60 16.84 -10.74
C ASN A 238 19.85 15.53 -10.95
N ILE A 239 18.70 15.63 -11.58
CA ILE A 239 17.82 14.51 -11.86
C ILE A 239 17.75 14.22 -13.36
N SER A 240 17.67 12.95 -13.71
CA SER A 240 17.41 12.52 -15.09
C SER A 240 15.96 12.78 -15.50
N ALA A 241 15.68 12.59 -16.78
CA ALA A 241 14.31 12.33 -17.20
C ALA A 241 13.79 11.04 -16.51
N THR A 242 12.49 11.01 -16.23
CA THR A 242 11.84 9.84 -15.62
C THR A 242 11.65 8.76 -16.67
N ALA A 243 12.16 7.55 -16.40
CA ALA A 243 11.76 6.35 -17.12
C ALA A 243 10.55 5.72 -16.47
N HIS A 244 9.73 5.04 -17.25
CA HIS A 244 8.64 4.22 -16.70
C HIS A 244 8.54 2.90 -17.46
N GLU A 245 8.09 1.88 -16.74
CA GLU A 245 7.84 0.55 -17.29
C GLU A 245 6.49 0.04 -16.78
N TYR A 246 5.66 -0.48 -17.70
CA TYR A 246 4.40 -1.11 -17.35
C TYR A 246 4.63 -2.54 -16.91
N TYR A 247 3.97 -2.95 -15.85
CA TYR A 247 4.00 -4.33 -15.40
C TYR A 247 2.62 -4.82 -14.99
N GLN A 248 2.44 -6.14 -15.09
CA GLN A 248 1.17 -6.76 -14.71
C GLN A 248 1.21 -7.17 -13.24
N VAL A 249 0.15 -6.84 -12.54
CA VAL A 249 -0.19 -7.44 -11.26
C VAL A 249 -1.24 -8.50 -11.53
N ALA A 250 -0.88 -9.76 -11.34
CA ALA A 250 -1.82 -10.86 -11.53
C ALA A 250 -2.98 -10.69 -10.56
N ARG A 251 -4.16 -11.13 -10.99
CA ARG A 251 -5.25 -11.34 -10.03
C ARG A 251 -4.71 -12.28 -8.96
N PRO A 252 -4.92 -12.00 -7.67
CA PRO A 252 -4.68 -13.00 -6.64
C PRO A 252 -5.38 -14.27 -7.10
N PHE A 253 -4.78 -15.42 -6.90
CA PHE A 253 -5.52 -16.66 -7.06
C PHE A 253 -6.78 -16.50 -6.20
N ALA A 254 -7.96 -16.58 -6.85
CA ALA A 254 -9.18 -16.61 -6.10
C ALA A 254 -9.04 -17.81 -5.15
N GLU A 255 -9.05 -17.54 -3.84
CA GLU A 255 -9.14 -18.64 -2.89
C GLU A 255 -10.33 -19.50 -3.32
N PRO A 256 -10.21 -20.83 -3.35
CA PRO A 256 -11.35 -21.69 -3.60
C PRO A 256 -12.53 -21.26 -2.73
N PHE A 257 -13.73 -21.29 -3.23
CA PHE A 257 -14.89 -20.93 -2.43
C PHE A 257 -14.95 -21.78 -1.16
N GLY A 258 -15.02 -21.11 -0.03
CA GLY A 258 -14.99 -21.75 1.27
C GLY A 258 -13.60 -22.01 1.86
N ASP A 259 -12.52 -21.74 1.16
CA ASP A 259 -11.17 -21.78 1.73
C ASP A 259 -10.93 -20.52 2.58
N TYR A 260 -11.06 -20.65 3.88
CA TYR A 260 -10.84 -19.56 4.84
C TYR A 260 -9.41 -19.55 5.42
N THR A 261 -8.64 -20.61 5.14
CA THR A 261 -7.28 -20.81 5.67
C THR A 261 -6.18 -20.58 4.63
N SER A 262 -6.56 -20.33 3.36
CA SER A 262 -5.65 -20.18 2.21
C SER A 262 -4.76 -21.42 1.99
N ASP A 263 -5.27 -22.62 2.31
CA ASP A 263 -4.54 -23.88 2.12
C ASP A 263 -4.92 -24.60 0.81
N GLY A 264 -5.81 -23.99 0.01
CA GLY A 264 -6.30 -24.50 -1.26
C GLY A 264 -7.46 -25.52 -1.12
N ARG A 265 -8.07 -25.64 0.07
CA ARG A 265 -9.18 -26.56 0.36
C ARG A 265 -10.36 -25.83 0.95
N ALA A 266 -11.55 -26.29 0.62
CA ALA A 266 -12.76 -25.74 1.23
C ALA A 266 -12.85 -26.16 2.71
N ASP A 267 -13.12 -25.16 3.56
CA ASP A 267 -13.31 -25.29 5.00
C ASP A 267 -14.80 -25.31 5.35
N LEU A 268 -15.15 -25.72 6.56
CA LEU A 268 -16.52 -25.70 7.06
C LEU A 268 -16.63 -24.78 8.28
N LEU A 269 -17.55 -23.82 8.20
CA LEU A 269 -17.89 -22.92 9.29
C LEU A 269 -19.18 -23.37 9.99
N GLY A 270 -19.25 -23.10 11.28
CA GLY A 270 -20.45 -23.35 12.06
C GLY A 270 -20.46 -22.53 13.34
N VAL A 271 -21.64 -22.38 13.95
CA VAL A 271 -21.77 -21.73 15.25
C VAL A 271 -21.80 -22.82 16.34
N GLY A 272 -20.84 -22.73 17.26
CA GLY A 272 -20.76 -23.64 18.40
C GLY A 272 -21.90 -23.43 19.42
N ALA A 273 -22.08 -24.40 20.32
CA ALA A 273 -23.08 -24.30 21.38
C ALA A 273 -22.81 -23.13 22.35
N ASP A 274 -21.59 -22.64 22.41
CA ASP A 274 -21.16 -21.47 23.18
C ASP A 274 -21.34 -20.13 22.40
N GLY A 275 -21.96 -20.18 21.24
CA GLY A 275 -22.22 -19.02 20.39
C GLY A 275 -21.03 -18.52 19.59
N LYS A 276 -19.88 -19.16 19.66
CA LYS A 276 -18.70 -18.74 18.90
C LYS A 276 -18.71 -19.30 17.48
N LEU A 277 -18.08 -18.55 16.56
CA LEU A 277 -17.84 -19.04 15.21
C LEU A 277 -16.67 -20.04 15.22
N MET A 278 -16.97 -21.24 14.75
CA MET A 278 -16.03 -22.36 14.67
C MET A 278 -15.65 -22.62 13.21
N LEU A 279 -14.36 -22.85 12.97
CA LEU A 279 -13.83 -23.29 11.68
C LEU A 279 -13.31 -24.72 11.81
N ARG A 280 -13.53 -25.52 10.77
CA ARG A 280 -12.94 -26.85 10.57
C ARG A 280 -12.24 -26.86 9.21
N ALA A 281 -10.92 -26.88 9.25
CA ALA A 281 -10.12 -26.87 8.04
C ALA A 281 -10.33 -28.15 7.20
N GLY A 282 -10.40 -27.98 5.89
CA GLY A 282 -10.48 -29.07 4.93
C GLY A 282 -9.24 -29.96 4.97
N GLN A 283 -9.41 -31.28 4.80
CA GLN A 283 -8.32 -32.25 4.86
C GLN A 283 -8.04 -32.89 3.51
N ALA A 284 -6.77 -33.21 3.26
CA ALA A 284 -6.39 -34.01 2.10
C ALA A 284 -7.06 -35.39 2.17
N GLY A 285 -7.83 -35.74 1.13
CA GLY A 285 -8.60 -36.98 1.10
C GLY A 285 -10.06 -36.85 1.52
N GLY A 286 -10.52 -35.62 1.74
CA GLY A 286 -11.89 -35.27 2.10
C GLY A 286 -12.13 -35.19 3.61
N GLY A 287 -13.27 -34.62 3.99
CA GLY A 287 -13.60 -34.38 5.39
C GLY A 287 -12.95 -33.14 5.99
N PHE A 288 -13.12 -32.96 7.30
CA PHE A 288 -12.73 -31.74 8.01
C PHE A 288 -12.02 -32.05 9.33
N GLY A 289 -11.11 -31.16 9.70
CA GLY A 289 -10.36 -31.24 10.94
C GLY A 289 -11.16 -30.96 12.20
N ALA A 290 -10.49 -30.98 13.35
CA ALA A 290 -11.08 -30.60 14.62
C ALA A 290 -11.49 -29.10 14.58
N PRO A 291 -12.60 -28.74 15.27
CA PRO A 291 -13.04 -27.35 15.28
C PRO A 291 -12.06 -26.45 16.05
N VAL A 292 -11.76 -25.30 15.47
CA VAL A 292 -11.04 -24.21 16.13
C VAL A 292 -11.93 -22.97 16.20
N VAL A 293 -11.72 -22.11 17.18
CA VAL A 293 -12.46 -20.84 17.26
C VAL A 293 -11.92 -19.91 16.19
N ALA A 294 -12.72 -19.63 15.16
CA ALA A 294 -12.41 -18.64 14.13
C ALA A 294 -12.69 -17.22 14.63
N ASP A 295 -13.75 -17.05 15.43
CA ASP A 295 -14.11 -15.77 16.01
C ASP A 295 -14.77 -15.95 17.37
N GLY A 296 -14.26 -15.24 18.36
CA GLY A 296 -14.74 -15.31 19.76
C GLY A 296 -15.94 -14.41 20.07
N ARG A 297 -16.43 -13.62 19.10
CA ARG A 297 -17.66 -12.83 19.26
C ARG A 297 -18.88 -13.73 19.41
N ASP A 298 -19.99 -13.18 19.92
CA ASP A 298 -21.26 -13.91 19.99
C ASP A 298 -21.98 -13.91 18.62
N TRP A 299 -22.12 -15.10 18.05
CA TRP A 299 -22.81 -15.36 16.78
C TRP A 299 -24.19 -16.02 17.01
N SER A 300 -24.61 -16.21 18.28
CA SER A 300 -25.89 -16.85 18.61
C SER A 300 -27.06 -16.06 18.02
N GLY A 301 -28.02 -16.76 17.44
CA GLY A 301 -29.24 -16.16 16.88
C GLY A 301 -29.06 -15.39 15.58
N ALA A 302 -27.84 -15.27 15.05
CA ALA A 302 -27.61 -14.71 13.72
C ALA A 302 -27.88 -15.76 12.63
N VAL A 303 -28.43 -15.33 11.49
CA VAL A 303 -28.32 -16.08 10.25
C VAL A 303 -26.92 -15.83 9.72
N VAL A 304 -26.12 -16.86 9.61
CA VAL A 304 -24.73 -16.76 9.15
C VAL A 304 -24.60 -17.48 7.83
N ARG A 305 -23.94 -16.84 6.87
CA ARG A 305 -23.74 -17.37 5.51
C ARG A 305 -22.36 -17.04 5.00
N ARG A 306 -21.88 -17.87 4.10
CA ARG A 306 -20.66 -17.64 3.35
C ARG A 306 -20.84 -16.52 2.34
N ALA A 307 -19.79 -15.75 2.13
CA ALA A 307 -19.71 -14.75 1.10
C ALA A 307 -18.26 -14.67 0.58
N SER A 308 -18.11 -14.09 -0.59
CA SER A 308 -16.82 -13.72 -1.16
C SER A 308 -17.02 -12.32 -1.75
N TRP A 309 -17.12 -11.32 -0.88
CA TRP A 309 -17.74 -10.06 -1.28
C TRP A 309 -16.92 -8.81 -1.01
N LEU A 310 -16.28 -8.70 0.13
CA LEU A 310 -15.53 -7.48 0.43
C LEU A 310 -14.16 -7.51 -0.22
N THR A 311 -13.98 -6.61 -1.16
CA THR A 311 -12.67 -6.19 -1.60
C THR A 311 -11.97 -5.43 -0.48
N HIS A 312 -10.70 -5.70 -0.26
CA HIS A 312 -9.95 -5.27 0.90
C HIS A 312 -9.88 -3.75 1.09
N ARG A 313 -9.78 -3.32 2.37
CA ARG A 313 -10.09 -1.98 2.90
C ARG A 313 -9.01 -0.92 2.77
N ASP A 314 -7.82 -1.24 2.28
CA ASP A 314 -6.69 -0.31 2.37
C ASP A 314 -6.63 0.73 1.24
N GLY A 315 -7.78 1.03 0.64
CA GLY A 315 -7.90 2.14 -0.29
C GLY A 315 -9.02 1.96 -1.32
N PRO A 316 -9.43 3.04 -2.01
CA PRO A 316 -10.53 3.02 -2.98
C PRO A 316 -10.26 2.20 -4.25
N GLN A 317 -9.22 1.40 -4.28
CA GLN A 317 -8.73 0.66 -5.45
C GLN A 317 -8.41 -0.82 -5.25
N SER A 318 -8.63 -1.40 -4.06
CA SER A 318 -8.39 -2.83 -3.88
C SER A 318 -9.60 -3.65 -4.36
N MET A 319 -9.75 -3.76 -5.65
CA MET A 319 -10.86 -4.48 -6.31
C MET A 319 -10.70 -5.99 -6.36
N ASN A 320 -9.76 -6.58 -5.66
CA ASN A 320 -9.33 -7.95 -5.89
C ASN A 320 -8.93 -8.72 -4.64
N ASP A 321 -9.50 -8.40 -3.49
CA ASP A 321 -9.47 -9.35 -2.40
C ASP A 321 -10.53 -10.42 -2.67
N VAL A 322 -10.08 -11.58 -3.08
CA VAL A 322 -10.89 -12.77 -3.36
C VAL A 322 -10.91 -13.72 -2.18
N ARG A 323 -10.72 -13.18 -0.97
CA ARG A 323 -10.85 -13.94 0.27
C ARG A 323 -12.30 -14.26 0.56
N ASN A 324 -12.48 -15.35 1.26
CA ASN A 324 -13.80 -15.78 1.68
C ASN A 324 -14.25 -15.00 2.91
N ASP A 325 -15.40 -14.36 2.81
CA ASP A 325 -16.03 -13.56 3.86
C ASP A 325 -17.18 -14.32 4.52
N VAL A 326 -17.66 -13.80 5.62
CA VAL A 326 -18.90 -14.24 6.26
C VAL A 326 -19.87 -13.08 6.39
N VAL A 327 -21.13 -13.34 6.11
CA VAL A 327 -22.21 -12.38 6.33
C VAL A 327 -23.13 -12.83 7.45
N THR A 328 -23.67 -11.86 8.17
CA THR A 328 -24.68 -12.09 9.17
C THR A 328 -25.91 -11.25 8.93
N LEU A 329 -27.08 -11.87 9.11
CA LEU A 329 -28.32 -11.14 9.28
C LEU A 329 -28.75 -11.28 10.74
N ARG A 330 -28.76 -10.16 11.45
CA ARG A 330 -29.08 -10.11 12.89
C ARG A 330 -29.76 -8.78 13.24
N ASP A 331 -30.81 -8.82 14.01
CA ASP A 331 -31.52 -7.63 14.53
C ASP A 331 -31.89 -6.63 13.43
N GLY A 332 -32.30 -7.14 12.26
CA GLY A 332 -32.66 -6.31 11.11
C GLY A 332 -31.48 -5.63 10.41
N LYS A 333 -30.27 -6.13 10.61
CA LYS A 333 -29.04 -5.64 9.97
C LYS A 333 -28.33 -6.75 9.24
N LEU A 334 -27.87 -6.45 8.03
CA LEU A 334 -26.97 -7.29 7.27
C LEU A 334 -25.55 -6.74 7.40
N SER A 335 -24.60 -7.56 7.82
CA SER A 335 -23.21 -7.17 8.02
C SER A 335 -22.27 -8.19 7.40
N VAL A 336 -21.18 -7.71 6.79
CA VAL A 336 -20.10 -8.53 6.21
C VAL A 336 -18.91 -8.50 7.14
N TYR A 337 -18.31 -9.64 7.38
CA TYR A 337 -17.08 -9.83 8.15
C TYR A 337 -15.98 -10.27 7.19
N PRO A 338 -15.00 -9.41 6.88
CA PRO A 338 -13.91 -9.76 5.97
C PRO A 338 -13.06 -10.88 6.54
N GLY A 339 -12.79 -11.92 5.75
CA GLY A 339 -11.84 -12.95 6.11
C GLY A 339 -10.40 -12.45 6.03
N ASP A 340 -9.51 -13.01 6.85
CA ASP A 340 -8.09 -12.67 6.86
C ASP A 340 -7.22 -13.68 6.08
N GLY A 341 -7.84 -14.75 5.54
CA GLY A 341 -7.15 -15.85 4.87
C GLY A 341 -6.34 -16.74 5.82
N GLN A 342 -6.50 -16.57 7.13
CA GLN A 342 -5.86 -17.38 8.18
C GLN A 342 -6.87 -18.04 9.10
N GLY A 343 -8.13 -18.06 8.68
CA GLY A 343 -9.25 -18.62 9.42
C GLY A 343 -9.91 -17.66 10.41
N GLY A 344 -9.51 -16.38 10.42
CA GLY A 344 -10.08 -15.32 11.26
C GLY A 344 -10.90 -14.30 10.47
N PHE A 345 -11.56 -13.38 11.19
CA PHE A 345 -12.44 -12.37 10.59
C PHE A 345 -12.25 -10.97 11.18
N GLY A 346 -12.24 -9.98 10.31
CA GLY A 346 -12.14 -8.57 10.64
C GLY A 346 -13.38 -7.99 11.33
N ALA A 347 -13.41 -6.67 11.49
CA ALA A 347 -14.57 -5.96 12.02
C ALA A 347 -15.72 -5.96 11.01
N PRO A 348 -17.00 -6.07 11.47
CA PRO A 348 -18.16 -6.08 10.60
C PRO A 348 -18.33 -4.75 9.86
N VAL A 349 -18.80 -4.84 8.62
CA VAL A 349 -19.22 -3.71 7.79
C VAL A 349 -20.70 -3.87 7.46
N GLU A 350 -21.51 -2.90 7.86
CA GLU A 350 -22.95 -2.92 7.62
C GLU A 350 -23.26 -2.68 6.13
N VAL A 351 -24.18 -3.47 5.58
CA VAL A 351 -24.69 -3.33 4.21
C VAL A 351 -25.83 -2.32 4.21
N ALA A 352 -25.57 -1.14 3.66
CA ALA A 352 -26.54 -0.05 3.62
C ALA A 352 -27.53 -0.18 2.45
N GLY A 353 -28.59 0.63 2.47
CA GLY A 353 -29.49 0.83 1.33
C GLY A 353 -30.75 -0.01 1.33
N TYR A 354 -30.98 -0.85 2.34
CA TYR A 354 -32.22 -1.62 2.47
C TYR A 354 -32.63 -1.84 3.94
N ASP A 355 -33.93 -2.02 4.19
CA ASP A 355 -34.47 -2.40 5.52
C ASP A 355 -34.48 -3.92 5.65
N TRP A 356 -33.46 -4.46 6.30
CA TRP A 356 -33.27 -5.90 6.50
C TRP A 356 -34.16 -6.50 7.59
N SER A 357 -34.96 -5.70 8.32
CA SER A 357 -35.77 -6.18 9.46
C SER A 357 -36.81 -7.23 9.08
N ARG A 358 -37.24 -7.26 7.84
CA ARG A 358 -38.22 -8.23 7.31
C ARG A 358 -37.61 -9.43 6.61
N VAL A 359 -36.30 -9.42 6.42
CA VAL A 359 -35.55 -10.51 5.80
C VAL A 359 -35.28 -11.59 6.82
N THR A 360 -35.50 -12.85 6.44
CA THR A 360 -35.36 -14.01 7.33
C THR A 360 -34.26 -14.96 6.93
N ASP A 361 -33.74 -14.85 5.71
CA ASP A 361 -32.62 -15.65 5.21
C ASP A 361 -31.94 -14.94 4.04
N VAL A 362 -30.65 -15.16 3.88
CA VAL A 362 -29.82 -14.58 2.81
C VAL A 362 -28.84 -15.64 2.30
N THR A 363 -28.44 -15.52 1.04
CA THR A 363 -27.33 -16.29 0.47
C THR A 363 -26.68 -15.52 -0.67
N PHE A 364 -25.40 -15.75 -0.93
CA PHE A 364 -24.59 -14.98 -1.87
C PHE A 364 -24.13 -15.85 -3.03
N ASN A 365 -24.05 -15.24 -4.21
CA ASN A 365 -23.33 -15.79 -5.34
C ASN A 365 -21.88 -15.30 -5.34
N ARG A 366 -20.97 -16.15 -5.77
CA ARG A 366 -19.55 -15.84 -5.97
C ARG A 366 -19.21 -15.29 -7.34
N GLY A 367 -20.13 -15.10 -8.26
CA GLY A 367 -19.86 -14.65 -9.63
C GLY A 367 -19.27 -13.23 -9.69
N GLU A 368 -18.90 -12.78 -10.91
CA GLU A 368 -18.45 -11.40 -11.19
C GLU A 368 -19.52 -10.36 -10.85
N SER A 369 -20.77 -10.76 -10.76
CA SER A 369 -21.89 -9.96 -10.27
C SER A 369 -22.14 -10.25 -8.80
N SER A 370 -22.02 -9.24 -7.96
CA SER A 370 -22.28 -9.33 -6.52
C SER A 370 -23.78 -9.45 -6.28
N LEU A 371 -24.32 -10.65 -6.39
CA LEU A 371 -25.74 -10.94 -6.22
C LEU A 371 -26.02 -11.53 -4.83
N LEU A 372 -27.08 -11.04 -4.22
CA LEU A 372 -27.61 -11.54 -2.96
C LEU A 372 -29.03 -12.02 -3.18
N LEU A 373 -29.31 -13.28 -2.86
CA LEU A 373 -30.67 -13.76 -2.66
C LEU A 373 -31.12 -13.55 -1.24
N ALA A 374 -32.32 -13.03 -1.05
CA ALA A 374 -32.91 -12.87 0.27
C ALA A 374 -34.36 -13.34 0.31
N LYS A 375 -34.75 -13.92 1.44
CA LYS A 375 -36.15 -14.24 1.74
C LYS A 375 -36.78 -13.16 2.61
N GLU A 376 -37.82 -12.52 2.10
CA GLU A 376 -38.66 -11.62 2.86
C GLU A 376 -40.05 -12.23 3.04
N GLY A 377 -40.29 -12.85 4.20
CA GLY A 377 -41.49 -13.61 4.44
C GLY A 377 -41.67 -14.78 3.46
N ASP A 378 -42.68 -14.70 2.58
CA ASP A 378 -42.97 -15.71 1.56
C ASP A 378 -42.39 -15.37 0.17
N ARG A 379 -41.69 -14.24 0.04
CA ARG A 379 -41.09 -13.73 -1.21
C ARG A 379 -39.63 -14.16 -1.33
N LEU A 380 -39.17 -14.31 -2.57
CA LEU A 380 -37.76 -14.41 -2.92
C LEU A 380 -37.32 -13.17 -3.67
N LEU A 381 -36.31 -12.49 -3.20
CA LEU A 381 -35.76 -11.26 -3.74
C LEU A 381 -34.33 -11.47 -4.18
N LEU A 382 -33.93 -10.81 -5.26
CA LEU A 382 -32.55 -10.72 -5.71
C LEU A 382 -32.09 -9.26 -5.66
N PHE A 383 -30.96 -9.04 -5.05
CA PHE A 383 -30.33 -7.73 -4.91
C PHE A 383 -29.04 -7.66 -5.72
N ASP A 384 -28.86 -6.54 -6.41
CA ASP A 384 -27.57 -6.12 -6.91
C ASP A 384 -26.85 -5.34 -5.80
N LEU A 385 -25.58 -5.63 -5.61
CA LEU A 385 -24.78 -5.03 -4.55
C LEU A 385 -23.61 -4.27 -5.14
N ASN A 386 -23.39 -3.06 -4.64
CA ASN A 386 -22.16 -2.34 -4.89
C ASN A 386 -21.14 -2.71 -3.82
N THR A 387 -20.03 -3.30 -4.24
CA THR A 387 -18.93 -3.75 -3.39
C THR A 387 -17.81 -2.71 -3.28
N TYR A 388 -17.89 -1.61 -4.03
CA TYR A 388 -16.90 -0.54 -3.99
C TYR A 388 -17.15 0.39 -2.78
N GLY A 389 -16.19 0.46 -1.89
CA GLY A 389 -16.26 1.29 -0.70
C GLY A 389 -17.18 0.70 0.38
N GLN A 390 -18.18 1.45 0.82
CA GLN A 390 -19.18 0.92 1.76
C GLN A 390 -20.15 0.00 1.02
N PRO A 391 -20.31 -1.26 1.44
CA PRO A 391 -21.22 -2.20 0.81
C PRO A 391 -22.68 -1.68 0.92
N ARG A 392 -23.37 -1.69 -0.20
CA ARG A 392 -24.75 -1.20 -0.26
C ARG A 392 -25.56 -1.85 -1.37
N VAL A 393 -26.86 -1.89 -1.17
CA VAL A 393 -27.82 -2.26 -2.23
C VAL A 393 -27.83 -1.19 -3.34
N VAL A 394 -27.90 -1.64 -4.58
CA VAL A 394 -28.04 -0.79 -5.77
C VAL A 394 -29.46 -0.95 -6.31
N GLY A 395 -30.23 0.14 -6.28
CA GLY A 395 -31.61 0.14 -6.78
C GLY A 395 -32.58 -0.68 -5.91
N GLU A 396 -33.75 -0.97 -6.50
CA GLU A 396 -34.76 -1.81 -5.87
C GLU A 396 -34.48 -3.29 -6.17
N PRO A 397 -34.77 -4.21 -5.24
CA PRO A 397 -34.56 -5.63 -5.49
C PRO A 397 -35.51 -6.18 -6.54
N THR A 398 -35.00 -7.08 -7.36
CA THR A 398 -35.84 -7.85 -8.29
C THR A 398 -36.66 -8.91 -7.52
N VAL A 399 -37.96 -8.94 -7.71
CA VAL A 399 -38.84 -9.95 -7.12
C VAL A 399 -38.80 -11.20 -8.01
N LEU A 400 -37.97 -12.19 -7.65
CA LEU A 400 -37.90 -13.46 -8.37
C LEU A 400 -39.14 -14.31 -8.16
N ALA A 401 -39.73 -14.28 -6.97
CA ALA A 401 -41.00 -14.95 -6.68
C ALA A 401 -41.78 -14.19 -5.61
N ALA A 402 -43.08 -13.98 -5.85
CA ALA A 402 -43.96 -13.25 -4.95
C ALA A 402 -44.46 -14.09 -3.77
N SER A 403 -44.40 -15.42 -3.85
CA SER A 403 -44.87 -16.36 -2.82
C SER A 403 -44.26 -17.75 -2.96
N GLY A 404 -44.46 -18.61 -1.95
CA GLY A 404 -44.05 -20.02 -1.97
C GLY A 404 -42.70 -20.32 -1.34
N TRP A 405 -42.08 -19.33 -0.66
CA TRP A 405 -40.69 -19.44 -0.16
C TRP A 405 -40.58 -19.48 1.37
N ALA A 406 -41.66 -19.30 2.12
CA ALA A 406 -41.60 -19.24 3.57
C ALA A 406 -40.99 -20.50 4.21
N SER A 407 -41.26 -21.71 3.67
CA SER A 407 -40.75 -23.00 4.19
C SER A 407 -39.43 -23.45 3.59
N LYS A 408 -38.91 -22.73 2.59
CA LYS A 408 -37.69 -23.13 1.87
C LYS A 408 -36.46 -22.43 2.44
N SER A 409 -35.34 -23.12 2.55
CA SER A 409 -34.01 -22.54 2.66
C SER A 409 -33.35 -22.51 1.28
N VAL A 410 -32.54 -21.48 1.04
CA VAL A 410 -31.83 -21.27 -0.23
C VAL A 410 -30.34 -21.49 -0.03
N HIS A 411 -29.72 -22.18 -1.00
CA HIS A 411 -28.33 -22.55 -0.98
C HIS A 411 -27.74 -22.23 -2.36
N PHE A 412 -27.12 -21.07 -2.48
CA PHE A 412 -26.53 -20.59 -3.72
C PHE A 412 -25.29 -21.41 -4.06
N SER A 413 -25.14 -21.77 -5.32
CA SER A 413 -23.95 -22.39 -5.87
C SER A 413 -23.37 -21.50 -6.96
N ASP A 414 -22.08 -21.61 -7.20
CA ASP A 414 -21.48 -21.07 -8.40
C ASP A 414 -22.04 -21.83 -9.60
N GLY A 415 -22.50 -21.13 -10.61
CA GLY A 415 -22.93 -21.75 -11.86
C GLY A 415 -21.76 -22.48 -12.52
N PRO A 416 -22.02 -23.33 -13.52
CA PRO A 416 -20.95 -23.94 -14.29
C PRO A 416 -20.03 -22.85 -14.84
N ALA A 417 -18.72 -23.04 -14.71
CA ALA A 417 -17.69 -22.03 -15.04
C ALA A 417 -17.80 -21.48 -16.46
N GLU A 418 -18.43 -22.22 -17.37
CA GLU A 418 -18.62 -21.83 -18.78
C GLU A 418 -19.86 -20.97 -19.04
N SER A 419 -20.92 -21.10 -18.24
CA SER A 419 -22.16 -20.31 -18.47
C SER A 419 -22.19 -18.98 -17.72
N GLY A 420 -21.45 -18.86 -16.64
CA GLY A 420 -21.48 -17.66 -15.78
C GLY A 420 -22.84 -17.39 -15.12
N MET A 421 -23.85 -18.25 -15.37
CA MET A 421 -25.20 -18.04 -14.88
C MET A 421 -25.35 -18.63 -13.48
N PRO A 422 -25.86 -17.86 -12.52
CA PRO A 422 -26.04 -18.34 -11.16
C PRO A 422 -27.20 -19.32 -11.05
N PHE A 423 -27.08 -20.27 -10.13
CA PHE A 423 -28.16 -21.16 -9.74
C PHE A 423 -28.15 -21.40 -8.22
N PHE A 424 -29.22 -21.96 -7.72
CA PHE A 424 -29.30 -22.32 -6.31
C PHE A 424 -30.19 -23.55 -6.09
N TRP A 425 -29.96 -24.24 -4.98
CA TRP A 425 -30.85 -25.26 -4.48
C TRP A 425 -31.81 -24.65 -3.45
N ALA A 426 -33.09 -25.02 -3.57
CA ALA A 426 -34.11 -24.71 -2.60
C ALA A 426 -34.52 -25.97 -1.88
N ARG A 427 -34.33 -26.01 -0.58
CA ARG A 427 -34.75 -27.14 0.27
C ARG A 427 -36.03 -26.80 1.00
N ASP A 428 -37.08 -27.60 0.80
CA ASP A 428 -38.26 -27.56 1.66
C ASP A 428 -38.08 -28.56 2.83
N ALA A 429 -37.64 -28.04 3.98
CA ALA A 429 -37.35 -28.85 5.15
C ALA A 429 -38.60 -29.51 5.79
N LYS A 430 -39.82 -29.04 5.48
CA LYS A 430 -41.07 -29.64 5.94
C LYS A 430 -41.50 -30.79 5.03
N ARG A 431 -41.44 -30.59 3.71
CA ARG A 431 -41.80 -31.59 2.73
C ARG A 431 -40.68 -32.61 2.51
N GLY A 432 -39.45 -32.22 2.72
CA GLY A 432 -38.26 -33.03 2.51
C GLY A 432 -37.83 -33.09 1.06
N THR A 433 -38.15 -32.06 0.27
CA THR A 433 -37.76 -31.96 -1.14
C THR A 433 -36.54 -31.07 -1.29
N LEU A 434 -35.77 -31.31 -2.34
CA LEU A 434 -34.72 -30.46 -2.83
C LEU A 434 -34.98 -30.18 -4.32
N GLU A 435 -34.98 -28.90 -4.66
CA GLU A 435 -35.22 -28.42 -6.02
C GLU A 435 -34.05 -27.55 -6.46
N TYR A 436 -33.68 -27.62 -7.72
CA TYR A 436 -32.69 -26.76 -8.36
C TYR A 436 -33.43 -25.66 -9.14
N PHE A 437 -32.93 -24.43 -9.04
CA PHE A 437 -33.46 -23.26 -9.74
C PHE A 437 -32.34 -22.54 -10.48
N PRO A 438 -32.37 -22.45 -11.81
CA PRO A 438 -31.52 -21.53 -12.55
C PRO A 438 -32.01 -20.10 -12.37
N VAL A 439 -31.09 -19.14 -12.34
CA VAL A 439 -31.38 -17.72 -12.40
C VAL A 439 -30.92 -17.22 -13.76
N GLU A 440 -31.84 -16.69 -14.56
CA GLU A 440 -31.61 -16.37 -15.96
C GLU A 440 -31.70 -14.86 -16.19
N TYR A 441 -31.02 -14.36 -17.21
CA TYR A 441 -31.19 -12.98 -17.66
C TYR A 441 -32.45 -12.85 -18.49
N GLY A 442 -33.41 -12.07 -18.02
CA GLY A 442 -34.67 -11.82 -18.72
C GLY A 442 -34.49 -10.89 -19.93
N THR A 443 -35.46 -10.92 -20.84
CA THR A 443 -35.49 -10.00 -21.98
C THR A 443 -36.05 -8.60 -21.63
N THR A 444 -36.85 -8.51 -20.58
CA THR A 444 -37.50 -7.28 -20.10
C THR A 444 -37.14 -6.94 -18.66
N GLU A 445 -36.94 -7.93 -17.83
CA GLU A 445 -36.45 -7.81 -16.46
C GLU A 445 -34.99 -8.30 -16.42
N PRO A 446 -34.13 -7.69 -15.59
CA PRO A 446 -32.72 -8.05 -15.56
C PRO A 446 -32.50 -9.50 -15.11
N TRP A 447 -33.34 -10.01 -14.21
CA TRP A 447 -33.23 -11.35 -13.66
C TRP A 447 -34.59 -12.03 -13.54
N VAL A 448 -34.67 -13.30 -13.92
CA VAL A 448 -35.87 -14.13 -13.80
C VAL A 448 -35.53 -15.49 -13.19
N LEU A 449 -36.47 -16.03 -12.46
CA LEU A 449 -36.37 -17.38 -11.91
C LEU A 449 -36.75 -18.39 -12.99
N GLY A 450 -35.82 -19.26 -13.34
CA GLY A 450 -36.09 -20.36 -14.28
C GLY A 450 -36.96 -21.46 -13.69
N ALA A 451 -37.40 -22.36 -14.51
CA ALA A 451 -38.25 -23.46 -14.07
C ALA A 451 -37.49 -24.40 -13.11
N PRO A 452 -38.11 -24.84 -11.99
CA PRO A 452 -37.46 -25.72 -11.06
C PRO A 452 -37.29 -27.13 -11.61
N THR A 453 -36.16 -27.75 -11.26
CA THR A 453 -35.93 -29.17 -11.46
C THR A 453 -35.92 -29.88 -10.11
N THR A 454 -36.69 -30.94 -9.93
CA THR A 454 -36.66 -31.72 -8.69
C THR A 454 -35.39 -32.55 -8.62
N VAL A 455 -34.51 -32.23 -7.70
CA VAL A 455 -33.27 -32.97 -7.43
C VAL A 455 -33.53 -34.15 -6.51
N ALA A 456 -34.37 -33.94 -5.49
CA ALA A 456 -34.82 -35.03 -4.62
C ALA A 456 -36.28 -34.82 -4.16
N ALA A 457 -37.09 -35.80 -4.36
CA ALA A 457 -38.51 -35.77 -3.99
C ALA A 457 -38.76 -36.06 -2.48
N SER A 458 -37.75 -36.55 -1.76
CA SER A 458 -37.81 -36.85 -0.34
C SER A 458 -36.42 -36.99 0.27
N GLY A 459 -36.34 -37.14 1.58
CA GLY A 459 -35.05 -37.36 2.28
C GLY A 459 -34.38 -36.11 2.82
N TRP A 460 -34.95 -34.93 2.57
CA TRP A 460 -34.37 -33.63 2.95
C TRP A 460 -35.14 -32.89 4.06
N THR A 461 -35.92 -33.61 4.87
CA THR A 461 -36.57 -32.96 6.02
C THR A 461 -35.54 -32.46 7.06
N ALA A 462 -35.93 -31.50 7.88
CA ALA A 462 -35.08 -31.01 8.98
C ALA A 462 -34.70 -32.13 9.98
N ARG A 463 -35.52 -33.18 10.08
CA ARG A 463 -35.23 -34.32 10.95
C ARG A 463 -34.19 -35.27 10.32
N GLN A 464 -34.23 -35.45 9.01
CA GLN A 464 -33.29 -36.34 8.29
C GLN A 464 -31.93 -35.70 8.07
N ARG A 465 -31.92 -34.39 7.76
CA ARG A 465 -30.72 -33.59 7.52
C ARG A 465 -30.85 -32.29 8.31
N PRO A 466 -30.44 -32.26 9.58
CA PRO A 466 -30.59 -31.08 10.42
C PRO A 466 -29.77 -29.89 9.93
N SER A 467 -28.61 -30.12 9.29
CA SER A 467 -27.78 -29.09 8.71
C SER A 467 -27.47 -29.41 7.25
N VAL A 468 -27.49 -28.38 6.41
CA VAL A 468 -27.15 -28.43 4.98
C VAL A 468 -26.42 -27.14 4.62
N ALA A 469 -25.33 -27.25 3.89
CA ALA A 469 -24.59 -26.11 3.37
C ALA A 469 -24.02 -26.41 1.98
N VAL A 470 -23.86 -25.37 1.17
CA VAL A 470 -22.96 -25.39 0.03
C VAL A 470 -21.56 -25.09 0.54
N VAL A 471 -20.62 -25.92 0.18
CA VAL A 471 -19.22 -25.76 0.54
C VAL A 471 -18.37 -25.64 -0.71
N GLY A 472 -17.24 -25.30 -0.86
CA GLY A 472 -16.48 -25.30 -2.11
C GLY A 472 -16.43 -26.68 -2.77
N ASP A 473 -15.63 -26.80 -3.77
CA ASP A 473 -15.33 -28.02 -4.48
C ASP A 473 -14.59 -29.00 -3.54
N LEU A 474 -15.26 -30.07 -3.17
CA LEU A 474 -14.72 -31.09 -2.26
C LEU A 474 -14.27 -32.36 -2.98
N ASP A 475 -14.76 -32.60 -4.19
CA ASP A 475 -14.40 -33.79 -4.99
C ASP A 475 -13.39 -33.49 -6.11
N GLY A 476 -13.05 -32.19 -6.32
CA GLY A 476 -12.04 -31.76 -7.28
C GLY A 476 -12.53 -31.59 -8.70
N ASP A 477 -13.86 -31.52 -8.91
CA ASP A 477 -14.47 -31.38 -10.24
C ASP A 477 -14.65 -29.91 -10.70
N GLY A 478 -14.28 -28.95 -9.86
CA GLY A 478 -14.37 -27.52 -10.12
C GLY A 478 -15.71 -26.89 -9.76
N ARG A 479 -16.62 -27.60 -9.14
CA ARG A 479 -17.96 -27.16 -8.75
C ARG A 479 -18.13 -27.15 -7.23
N SER A 480 -18.94 -26.24 -6.73
CA SER A 480 -19.29 -26.22 -5.31
C SER A 480 -20.31 -27.29 -4.99
N ASP A 481 -20.03 -28.08 -3.96
CA ASP A 481 -20.82 -29.21 -3.51
C ASP A 481 -21.76 -28.88 -2.35
N LEU A 482 -22.79 -29.73 -2.17
CA LEU A 482 -23.57 -29.73 -0.93
C LEU A 482 -23.02 -30.71 0.10
N VAL A 483 -22.97 -30.28 1.35
CA VAL A 483 -22.81 -31.20 2.48
C VAL A 483 -24.03 -31.17 3.37
N SER A 484 -24.31 -32.27 4.00
CA SER A 484 -25.37 -32.38 5.00
C SER A 484 -24.92 -33.21 6.20
N ALA A 485 -25.36 -32.84 7.40
CA ALA A 485 -25.33 -33.75 8.54
C ALA A 485 -26.59 -34.60 8.52
N ASP A 486 -26.45 -35.91 8.72
CA ASP A 486 -27.60 -36.76 8.94
C ASP A 486 -28.02 -36.83 10.44
N ARG A 487 -29.11 -37.51 10.71
CA ARG A 487 -29.63 -37.64 12.10
C ARG A 487 -28.68 -38.41 13.01
N ALA A 488 -27.89 -39.31 12.49
CA ALA A 488 -26.92 -40.11 13.25
C ALA A 488 -25.63 -39.29 13.54
N GLY A 489 -25.49 -38.15 12.91
CA GLY A 489 -24.33 -37.28 13.03
C GLY A 489 -23.22 -37.61 12.03
N ALA A 490 -23.52 -38.32 10.97
CA ALA A 490 -22.60 -38.48 9.85
C ALA A 490 -22.63 -37.25 8.95
N LEU A 491 -21.47 -36.84 8.44
CA LEU A 491 -21.32 -35.82 7.42
C LEU A 491 -21.29 -36.45 6.05
N VAL A 492 -22.20 -36.03 5.18
CA VAL A 492 -22.42 -36.60 3.85
C VAL A 492 -22.20 -35.51 2.79
N LEU A 493 -21.31 -35.80 1.84
CA LEU A 493 -21.09 -35.03 0.64
C LEU A 493 -22.14 -35.45 -0.42
N HIS A 494 -22.66 -34.47 -1.11
CA HIS A 494 -23.51 -34.63 -2.31
C HIS A 494 -22.83 -33.87 -3.46
N PRO A 495 -22.05 -34.58 -4.31
CA PRO A 495 -21.37 -33.96 -5.44
C PRO A 495 -22.37 -33.28 -6.38
N ALA A 496 -22.08 -32.07 -6.81
CA ALA A 496 -22.93 -31.33 -7.72
C ALA A 496 -22.57 -31.60 -9.16
N ALA A 497 -23.57 -31.92 -9.99
CA ALA A 497 -23.40 -32.02 -11.42
C ALA A 497 -23.69 -30.69 -12.13
N GLU A 498 -23.25 -30.56 -13.39
CA GLU A 498 -23.42 -29.38 -14.24
C GLU A 498 -24.88 -28.95 -14.41
N ASP A 499 -25.79 -29.89 -14.46
CA ASP A 499 -27.25 -29.68 -14.61
C ASP A 499 -27.95 -29.39 -13.26
N GLY A 500 -27.20 -29.19 -12.18
CA GLY A 500 -27.71 -28.96 -10.84
C GLY A 500 -28.24 -30.19 -10.12
N SER A 501 -28.18 -31.38 -10.75
CA SER A 501 -28.45 -32.66 -10.07
C SER A 501 -27.32 -32.98 -9.09
N LEU A 502 -27.59 -33.94 -8.19
CA LEU A 502 -26.60 -34.42 -7.23
C LEU A 502 -26.18 -35.84 -7.55
N GLY A 503 -24.88 -36.08 -7.51
CA GLY A 503 -24.28 -37.40 -7.63
C GLY A 503 -24.58 -38.33 -6.45
N ALA A 504 -23.99 -39.51 -6.47
CA ALA A 504 -24.12 -40.45 -5.38
C ALA A 504 -23.54 -39.88 -4.08
N PRO A 505 -24.25 -39.93 -2.96
CA PRO A 505 -23.75 -39.35 -1.70
C PRO A 505 -22.55 -40.13 -1.17
N VAL A 506 -21.56 -39.41 -0.66
CA VAL A 506 -20.34 -39.96 -0.07
C VAL A 506 -20.27 -39.57 1.41
N THR A 507 -20.10 -40.53 2.31
CA THR A 507 -19.88 -40.24 3.73
C THR A 507 -18.46 -39.77 3.91
N LEU A 508 -18.29 -38.52 4.34
CA LEU A 508 -17.00 -37.93 4.65
C LEU A 508 -16.52 -38.30 6.06
N GLN A 509 -17.44 -38.28 7.03
CA GLN A 509 -17.20 -38.63 8.43
C GLN A 509 -18.42 -39.32 9.02
N ASP A 510 -18.19 -40.44 9.73
CA ASP A 510 -19.28 -41.31 10.21
C ASP A 510 -20.01 -40.71 11.45
N SER A 511 -19.41 -39.75 12.14
CA SER A 511 -19.98 -39.18 13.38
C SER A 511 -19.37 -37.82 13.72
N GLY A 512 -19.92 -37.18 14.77
CA GLY A 512 -19.39 -35.91 15.28
C GLY A 512 -20.18 -34.67 14.85
N TRP A 513 -21.22 -34.84 14.02
CA TRP A 513 -21.98 -33.73 13.46
C TRP A 513 -23.42 -33.61 13.99
N SER A 514 -23.78 -34.45 14.98
CA SER A 514 -25.09 -34.36 15.65
C SER A 514 -25.22 -33.03 16.39
N GLY A 515 -26.24 -32.24 16.05
CA GLY A 515 -26.49 -30.94 16.68
C GLY A 515 -25.51 -29.81 16.27
N VAL A 516 -24.61 -30.06 15.33
CA VAL A 516 -23.74 -29.02 14.77
C VAL A 516 -24.48 -28.27 13.67
N ALA A 517 -24.71 -26.98 13.88
CA ALA A 517 -25.20 -26.08 12.83
C ALA A 517 -24.00 -25.56 12.05
N PHE A 518 -23.98 -25.82 10.76
CA PHE A 518 -22.97 -25.30 9.84
C PHE A 518 -23.63 -24.66 8.60
N PHE A 519 -22.87 -23.85 7.90
CA PHE A 519 -23.34 -23.06 6.77
C PHE A 519 -22.22 -22.86 5.73
#